data_56a921b08ae368dca24a14745b611ac9
#
_entry.id   56a921b08ae368dca24a14745b611ac9
#
_cell.length_a   1.000
_cell.length_b   1.000
_cell.length_c   1.000
_cell.angle_alpha   90.00
_cell.angle_beta   90.00
_cell.angle_gamma   90.00
#
_symmetry.space_group_name_H-M   'P 1'
#
loop_
_entity.id
_entity.type
_entity.pdbx_description
1 polymer ?
#
loop_
_entity_poly.entity_id
_entity_poly.type
_entity_poly.pdbx_seq_one_letter_code
_entity_poly.pdbx_strand_id
1 'polypeptide(L)'
;MDGRPRTASLRPPGPWRAGPVCCSSVRLGVLTGGGDCPGLNAVIRAIVRKGVDHHGHAIVGFRDGWRGPLESAYEELTVESTRGILPRGGTILGSSRTNPLKRPDGVETLRRNLEGVHLDGLIAIGGEDTLGAASALHEEGLPVLGVPKTIDNDLGGTDATFGFDTAVHVATEAIDRLHTTAESHNRILIVEVMGRHAGWIALHSGLAGGADVILIPERPFDIAEVCRLIERRHARGRYFSIVVVAEGAVPAEGTMEVLAEGQTDEFGHVRLGGIGQRLEREIESRTGFEARTTVLGYVQRGGTPTAFDRVLATRLGLAAVDAATELRWGMMPALRGTRIELVPLADAVAELRTVPPEDYEAAEVFFG
;
A
#
# COMPACT_ATOMS: atom_id res chain seq x y z
N MET A 1 36.33 22.67 45.14
CA MET A 1 36.23 21.29 44.64
C MET A 1 35.04 21.27 43.72
N ASP A 2 35.34 21.38 42.45
CA ASP A 2 34.33 21.64 41.38
C ASP A 2 33.99 20.31 40.70
N GLY A 3 32.82 19.78 40.99
CA GLY A 3 32.32 18.49 40.52
C GLY A 3 31.30 18.65 39.40
N ARG A 4 31.72 18.97 38.15
CA ARG A 4 30.84 18.92 36.99
C ARG A 4 30.86 17.51 36.39
N PRO A 5 29.70 16.93 36.00
CA PRO A 5 29.67 15.66 35.33
C PRO A 5 30.19 15.81 33.89
N ARG A 6 31.09 14.92 33.50
CA ARG A 6 31.62 14.83 32.15
C ARG A 6 30.49 14.33 31.22
N THR A 7 30.05 15.17 30.30
CA THR A 7 29.25 14.77 29.17
C THR A 7 30.07 13.86 28.26
N ALA A 8 29.68 12.62 28.15
CA ALA A 8 30.23 11.69 27.13
C ALA A 8 29.86 12.22 25.75
N SER A 9 30.84 12.68 24.99
CA SER A 9 30.66 12.99 23.58
C SER A 9 30.45 11.71 22.81
N LEU A 10 29.24 11.48 22.34
CA LEU A 10 28.96 10.48 21.33
C LEU A 10 29.77 10.82 20.07
N ARG A 11 30.70 9.96 19.70
CA ARG A 11 31.39 10.07 18.40
C ARG A 11 30.37 9.88 17.31
N PRO A 12 30.38 10.69 16.22
CA PRO A 12 29.54 10.45 15.06
C PRO A 12 29.88 9.07 14.49
N PRO A 13 28.87 8.31 13.99
CA PRO A 13 29.11 7.02 13.34
C PRO A 13 30.07 7.22 12.16
N GLY A 14 31.06 6.36 12.07
CA GLY A 14 32.04 6.38 10.98
C GLY A 14 31.35 6.15 9.63
N PRO A 15 31.86 6.72 8.53
CA PRO A 15 31.27 6.57 7.21
C PRO A 15 31.27 5.11 6.80
N TRP A 16 30.12 4.61 6.34
CA TRP A 16 30.05 3.41 5.53
C TRP A 16 31.09 3.54 4.39
N ARG A 17 31.83 2.50 4.11
CA ARG A 17 32.95 2.55 3.17
C ARG A 17 32.49 3.07 1.81
N ALA A 18 32.65 4.35 1.56
CA ALA A 18 32.66 4.91 0.23
C ALA A 18 34.02 4.57 -0.40
N GLY A 19 34.13 3.40 -0.99
CA GLY A 19 35.25 3.05 -1.86
C GLY A 19 35.06 3.68 -3.25
N PRO A 20 36.10 3.92 -4.03
CA PRO A 20 35.98 4.46 -5.38
C PRO A 20 35.18 3.48 -6.25
N VAL A 21 34.22 4.02 -7.03
CA VAL A 21 33.39 3.30 -8.00
C VAL A 21 34.27 2.69 -9.10
N CYS A 22 34.67 1.45 -8.87
CA CYS A 22 35.18 0.58 -9.92
C CYS A 22 34.31 -0.66 -9.83
N CYS A 23 33.66 -1.08 -10.91
CA CYS A 23 32.71 -2.18 -11.11
C CYS A 23 32.72 -3.33 -10.05
N SER A 24 32.51 -3.02 -8.80
CA SER A 24 32.51 -4.01 -7.72
C SER A 24 31.09 -4.53 -7.51
N SER A 25 30.94 -5.84 -7.58
CA SER A 25 29.75 -6.56 -7.15
C SER A 25 29.34 -6.10 -5.74
N VAL A 26 28.10 -5.66 -5.55
CA VAL A 26 27.54 -5.30 -4.25
C VAL A 26 26.62 -6.41 -3.74
N ARG A 27 26.46 -6.47 -2.41
CA ARG A 27 25.53 -7.40 -1.75
C ARG A 27 24.32 -6.62 -1.23
N LEU A 28 23.14 -6.85 -1.85
CA LEU A 28 21.92 -6.12 -1.56
C LEU A 28 20.93 -6.99 -0.80
N GLY A 29 20.37 -6.44 0.27
CA GLY A 29 19.24 -7.02 0.96
C GLY A 29 17.92 -6.57 0.30
N VAL A 30 16.91 -7.45 0.33
CA VAL A 30 15.55 -7.14 -0.13
C VAL A 30 14.57 -7.63 0.93
N LEU A 31 13.60 -6.80 1.29
CA LEU A 31 12.48 -7.19 2.14
C LEU A 31 11.15 -6.70 1.58
N THR A 32 10.06 -7.39 1.96
CA THR A 32 8.67 -7.01 1.65
C THR A 32 7.90 -6.82 2.95
N GLY A 33 7.42 -5.59 3.22
CA GLY A 33 6.75 -5.24 4.48
C GLY A 33 5.32 -4.74 4.32
N GLY A 34 4.57 -4.78 5.43
CA GLY A 34 3.18 -4.36 5.48
C GLY A 34 2.20 -5.36 4.85
N GLY A 35 1.00 -4.91 4.49
CA GLY A 35 0.02 -5.76 3.79
C GLY A 35 0.56 -6.25 2.45
N ASP A 36 0.30 -7.51 2.11
CA ASP A 36 0.66 -8.04 0.80
C ASP A 36 -0.21 -7.45 -0.31
N CYS A 37 0.30 -7.53 -1.53
CA CYS A 37 -0.45 -7.18 -2.73
C CYS A 37 0.07 -7.93 -3.96
N PRO A 38 -0.73 -8.03 -5.01
CA PRO A 38 -0.27 -8.54 -6.30
C PRO A 38 0.84 -7.64 -6.89
N GLY A 39 1.93 -8.26 -7.37
CA GLY A 39 3.11 -7.54 -7.91
C GLY A 39 4.38 -7.65 -7.08
N LEU A 40 4.30 -8.02 -5.79
CA LEU A 40 5.48 -8.19 -4.93
C LEU A 40 6.49 -9.19 -5.50
N ASN A 41 6.04 -10.31 -6.02
CA ASN A 41 6.94 -11.28 -6.65
C ASN A 41 7.52 -10.77 -7.97
N ALA A 42 6.81 -9.92 -8.69
CA ALA A 42 7.31 -9.31 -9.93
C ALA A 42 8.49 -8.35 -9.65
N VAL A 43 8.40 -7.52 -8.60
CA VAL A 43 9.49 -6.63 -8.22
C VAL A 43 10.69 -7.40 -7.67
N ILE A 44 10.49 -8.42 -6.83
CA ILE A 44 11.58 -9.29 -6.33
C ILE A 44 12.31 -9.92 -7.50
N ARG A 45 11.57 -10.51 -8.45
CA ARG A 45 12.14 -11.10 -9.67
C ARG A 45 12.96 -10.09 -10.47
N ALA A 46 12.48 -8.87 -10.64
CA ALA A 46 13.18 -7.82 -11.38
C ALA A 46 14.50 -7.44 -10.71
N ILE A 47 14.49 -7.27 -9.38
CA ILE A 47 15.68 -6.98 -8.58
C ILE A 47 16.72 -8.09 -8.74
N VAL A 48 16.30 -9.35 -8.57
CA VAL A 48 17.20 -10.50 -8.67
C VAL A 48 17.77 -10.63 -10.08
N ARG A 49 16.92 -10.56 -11.12
CA ARG A 49 17.40 -10.69 -12.50
C ARG A 49 18.38 -9.60 -12.88
N LYS A 50 18.09 -8.35 -12.59
CA LYS A 50 18.99 -7.25 -12.92
C LYS A 50 20.24 -7.25 -12.05
N GLY A 51 20.09 -7.44 -10.74
CA GLY A 51 21.22 -7.48 -9.82
C GLY A 51 22.20 -8.59 -10.16
N VAL A 52 21.72 -9.82 -10.31
CA VAL A 52 22.57 -11.00 -10.53
C VAL A 52 23.08 -11.08 -11.97
N ASP A 53 22.14 -11.12 -12.96
CA ASP A 53 22.53 -11.40 -14.35
C ASP A 53 23.22 -10.20 -15.03
N HIS A 54 22.88 -8.96 -14.64
CA HIS A 54 23.37 -7.78 -15.35
C HIS A 54 24.52 -7.08 -14.64
N HIS A 55 24.46 -7.01 -13.30
CA HIS A 55 25.50 -6.33 -12.50
C HIS A 55 26.40 -7.27 -11.71
N GLY A 56 26.10 -8.57 -11.64
CA GLY A 56 26.88 -9.53 -10.85
C GLY A 56 26.77 -9.32 -9.34
N HIS A 57 25.70 -8.69 -8.87
CA HIS A 57 25.43 -8.46 -7.46
C HIS A 57 24.97 -9.75 -6.76
N ALA A 58 25.22 -9.85 -5.46
CA ALA A 58 24.60 -10.85 -4.61
C ALA A 58 23.31 -10.29 -4.01
N ILE A 59 22.21 -11.03 -4.08
CA ILE A 59 20.91 -10.60 -3.55
C ILE A 59 20.48 -11.52 -2.41
N VAL A 60 20.13 -10.90 -1.28
CA VAL A 60 19.67 -11.57 -0.05
C VAL A 60 18.22 -11.18 0.21
N GLY A 61 17.33 -12.15 0.31
CA GLY A 61 15.94 -11.93 0.69
C GLY A 61 15.72 -12.12 2.19
N PHE A 62 15.29 -11.08 2.87
CA PHE A 62 14.90 -11.16 4.28
C PHE A 62 13.46 -11.62 4.43
N ARG A 63 13.23 -12.56 5.34
CA ARG A 63 11.91 -13.10 5.63
C ARG A 63 11.08 -12.15 6.48
N ASP A 64 9.77 -12.12 6.21
CA ASP A 64 8.77 -11.46 7.05
C ASP A 64 9.05 -9.97 7.32
N GLY A 65 9.35 -9.22 6.29
CA GLY A 65 9.54 -7.77 6.35
C GLY A 65 10.69 -7.36 7.27
N TRP A 66 10.49 -6.31 8.07
CA TRP A 66 11.50 -5.82 9.00
C TRP A 66 11.88 -6.82 10.11
N ARG A 67 11.06 -7.86 10.35
CA ARG A 67 11.41 -8.92 11.29
C ARG A 67 12.65 -9.70 10.86
N GLY A 68 12.77 -9.98 9.57
CA GLY A 68 13.90 -10.73 9.01
C GLY A 68 15.27 -10.13 9.33
N PRO A 69 15.52 -8.85 9.00
CA PRO A 69 16.78 -8.21 9.38
C PRO A 69 17.01 -8.15 10.89
N LEU A 70 15.97 -7.96 11.70
CA LEU A 70 16.07 -7.95 13.16
C LEU A 70 16.49 -9.31 13.74
N GLU A 71 16.05 -10.41 13.13
CA GLU A 71 16.27 -11.78 13.58
C GLU A 71 17.35 -12.53 12.76
N SER A 72 17.98 -11.84 11.79
CA SER A 72 18.92 -12.45 10.83
C SER A 72 18.30 -13.61 10.05
N ALA A 73 16.99 -13.53 9.76
CA ALA A 73 16.26 -14.54 8.99
C ALA A 73 16.29 -14.17 7.51
N TYR A 74 17.18 -14.79 6.75
CA TYR A 74 17.37 -14.50 5.33
C TYR A 74 17.72 -15.74 4.51
N GLU A 75 17.64 -15.58 3.19
CA GLU A 75 18.08 -16.57 2.20
C GLU A 75 18.75 -15.88 1.02
N GLU A 76 19.67 -16.58 0.36
CA GLU A 76 20.23 -16.09 -0.91
C GLU A 76 19.18 -16.21 -2.02
N LEU A 77 18.99 -15.12 -2.75
CA LEU A 77 18.09 -15.10 -3.90
C LEU A 77 18.88 -15.28 -5.20
N THR A 78 18.50 -16.27 -5.95
CA THR A 78 19.10 -16.59 -7.25
C THR A 78 18.06 -16.43 -8.37
N VAL A 79 18.53 -16.36 -9.60
CA VAL A 79 17.66 -16.37 -10.78
C VAL A 79 16.76 -17.60 -10.79
N GLU A 80 17.26 -18.74 -10.37
CA GLU A 80 16.49 -19.98 -10.31
C GLU A 80 15.43 -19.97 -9.20
N SER A 81 15.75 -19.44 -8.00
CA SER A 81 14.79 -19.33 -6.88
C SER A 81 13.63 -18.37 -7.20
N THR A 82 13.82 -17.45 -8.16
CA THR A 82 12.79 -16.48 -8.59
C THR A 82 12.14 -16.85 -9.93
N ARG A 83 12.38 -18.07 -10.42
CA ARG A 83 11.77 -18.55 -11.65
C ARG A 83 10.28 -18.80 -11.49
N GLY A 84 9.47 -18.34 -12.44
CA GLY A 84 8.02 -18.58 -12.46
C GLY A 84 7.19 -17.77 -11.46
N ILE A 85 7.80 -16.87 -10.65
CA ILE A 85 7.06 -16.11 -9.64
C ILE A 85 6.34 -14.86 -10.18
N LEU A 86 6.61 -14.44 -11.43
CA LEU A 86 6.04 -13.22 -12.01
C LEU A 86 4.50 -13.13 -11.89
N PRO A 87 3.72 -14.20 -12.21
CA PRO A 87 2.26 -14.15 -12.12
C PRO A 87 1.73 -14.50 -10.73
N ARG A 88 2.57 -14.84 -9.75
CA ARG A 88 2.12 -15.25 -8.42
C ARG A 88 1.80 -14.04 -7.56
N GLY A 89 0.61 -14.02 -6.98
CA GLY A 89 0.25 -13.08 -5.91
C GLY A 89 1.01 -13.36 -4.60
N GLY A 90 0.81 -12.48 -3.62
CA GLY A 90 1.55 -12.52 -2.36
C GLY A 90 3.05 -12.29 -2.55
N THR A 91 3.85 -12.75 -1.61
CA THR A 91 5.31 -12.60 -1.62
C THR A 91 6.02 -13.89 -1.21
N ILE A 92 7.08 -14.26 -1.94
CA ILE A 92 7.92 -15.43 -1.57
C ILE A 92 8.73 -15.18 -0.29
N LEU A 93 8.95 -13.92 0.10
CA LEU A 93 9.70 -13.55 1.30
C LEU A 93 8.84 -13.48 2.56
N GLY A 94 7.52 -13.55 2.44
CA GLY A 94 6.63 -13.26 3.55
C GLY A 94 6.58 -11.77 3.89
N SER A 95 5.71 -11.40 4.80
CA SER A 95 5.54 -10.02 5.25
C SER A 95 5.16 -9.98 6.73
N SER A 96 5.44 -8.87 7.39
CA SER A 96 5.00 -8.61 8.76
C SER A 96 4.71 -7.13 8.97
N ARG A 97 4.05 -6.85 10.10
CA ARG A 97 3.82 -5.49 10.60
C ARG A 97 4.86 -5.07 11.65
N THR A 98 6.02 -5.71 11.65
CA THR A 98 7.11 -5.36 12.56
C THR A 98 7.67 -3.98 12.22
N ASN A 99 7.77 -3.10 13.22
CA ASN A 99 8.41 -1.79 13.07
C ASN A 99 9.70 -1.77 13.93
N PRO A 100 10.89 -1.70 13.31
CA PRO A 100 12.16 -1.70 14.04
C PRO A 100 12.33 -0.49 14.95
N LEU A 101 11.71 0.66 14.63
CA LEU A 101 11.81 1.89 15.41
C LEU A 101 11.03 1.82 16.72
N LYS A 102 10.08 0.87 16.86
CA LYS A 102 9.33 0.66 18.12
C LYS A 102 10.08 -0.23 19.11
N ARG A 103 11.23 -0.81 18.73
CA ARG A 103 12.09 -1.58 19.63
C ARG A 103 13.20 -0.70 20.20
N PRO A 104 13.48 -0.74 21.50
CA PRO A 104 14.49 0.14 22.13
C PRO A 104 15.90 0.04 21.52
N ASP A 105 16.26 -1.15 21.03
CA ASP A 105 17.55 -1.47 20.40
C ASP A 105 17.43 -1.81 18.90
N GLY A 106 16.29 -1.49 18.29
CA GLY A 106 15.96 -1.97 16.95
C GLY A 106 16.93 -1.49 15.88
N VAL A 107 17.29 -0.21 15.88
CA VAL A 107 18.23 0.37 14.90
C VAL A 107 19.62 -0.23 15.05
N GLU A 108 20.11 -0.36 16.29
CA GLU A 108 21.43 -0.93 16.54
C GLU A 108 21.49 -2.43 16.22
N THR A 109 20.41 -3.17 16.51
CA THR A 109 20.29 -4.58 16.15
C THR A 109 20.28 -4.76 14.64
N LEU A 110 19.52 -3.92 13.90
CA LEU A 110 19.55 -3.93 12.45
C LEU A 110 20.95 -3.67 11.91
N ARG A 111 21.60 -2.60 12.36
CA ARG A 111 22.95 -2.24 11.93
C ARG A 111 23.93 -3.42 12.09
N ARG A 112 23.99 -3.98 13.30
CA ARG A 112 24.84 -5.13 13.61
C ARG A 112 24.52 -6.36 12.75
N ASN A 113 23.26 -6.66 12.54
CA ASN A 113 22.85 -7.84 11.77
C ASN A 113 23.14 -7.64 10.27
N LEU A 114 22.91 -6.45 9.70
CA LEU A 114 23.23 -6.13 8.31
C LEU A 114 24.74 -6.15 8.06
N GLU A 115 25.54 -5.63 8.99
CA GLU A 115 27.02 -5.73 8.96
C GLU A 115 27.48 -7.18 9.02
N GLY A 116 26.85 -8.01 9.88
CA GLY A 116 27.14 -9.44 10.00
C GLY A 116 26.87 -10.24 8.73
N VAL A 117 25.92 -9.80 7.92
CA VAL A 117 25.62 -10.37 6.58
C VAL A 117 26.47 -9.74 5.48
N HIS A 118 27.30 -8.74 5.80
CA HIS A 118 28.12 -7.97 4.86
C HIS A 118 27.30 -7.32 3.73
N LEU A 119 26.18 -6.69 4.07
CA LEU A 119 25.36 -5.98 3.10
C LEU A 119 25.91 -4.59 2.81
N ASP A 120 25.89 -4.21 1.53
CA ASP A 120 26.21 -2.85 1.06
C ASP A 120 24.98 -1.93 1.10
N GLY A 121 23.77 -2.49 1.11
CA GLY A 121 22.53 -1.74 1.23
C GLY A 121 21.28 -2.61 1.21
N LEU A 122 20.14 -1.97 1.47
CA LEU A 122 18.85 -2.63 1.62
C LEU A 122 17.79 -1.98 0.73
N ILE A 123 16.99 -2.80 0.05
CA ILE A 123 15.81 -2.37 -0.71
C ILE A 123 14.56 -2.80 0.08
N ALA A 124 13.85 -1.81 0.63
CA ALA A 124 12.61 -2.03 1.37
C ALA A 124 11.41 -1.82 0.45
N ILE A 125 10.62 -2.87 0.23
CA ILE A 125 9.42 -2.85 -0.61
C ILE A 125 8.20 -2.80 0.30
N GLY A 126 7.43 -1.71 0.27
CA GLY A 126 6.30 -1.57 1.18
C GLY A 126 5.44 -0.33 0.96
N GLY A 127 4.42 -0.21 1.80
CA GLY A 127 3.58 0.98 1.94
C GLY A 127 4.17 1.98 2.94
N GLU A 128 3.35 2.96 3.34
CA GLU A 128 3.72 4.06 4.23
C GLU A 128 4.55 3.62 5.45
N ASP A 129 4.04 2.71 6.28
CA ASP A 129 4.72 2.25 7.49
C ASP A 129 6.11 1.66 7.21
N THR A 130 6.21 0.85 6.15
CA THR A 130 7.48 0.18 5.78
C THR A 130 8.48 1.18 5.24
N LEU A 131 8.04 2.11 4.41
CA LEU A 131 8.87 3.14 3.79
C LEU A 131 9.19 4.26 4.78
N GLY A 132 8.28 4.58 5.70
CA GLY A 132 8.55 5.49 6.82
C GLY A 132 9.67 4.97 7.73
N ALA A 133 9.63 3.68 8.06
CA ALA A 133 10.75 3.05 8.78
C ALA A 133 12.04 3.07 7.96
N ALA A 134 11.99 2.83 6.65
CA ALA A 134 13.14 2.90 5.75
C ALA A 134 13.74 4.31 5.69
N SER A 135 12.90 5.35 5.63
CA SER A 135 13.33 6.75 5.64
C SER A 135 14.06 7.10 6.92
N ALA A 136 13.47 6.80 8.08
CA ALA A 136 14.09 7.07 9.37
C ALA A 136 15.41 6.29 9.56
N LEU A 137 15.47 5.04 9.11
CA LEU A 137 16.72 4.27 9.14
C LEU A 137 17.79 4.85 8.22
N HIS A 138 17.41 5.45 7.09
CA HIS A 138 18.34 6.17 6.23
C HIS A 138 18.91 7.42 6.91
N GLU A 139 18.08 8.19 7.61
CA GLU A 139 18.51 9.34 8.43
C GLU A 139 19.49 8.94 9.53
N GLU A 140 19.33 7.73 10.08
CA GLU A 140 20.30 7.13 11.02
C GLU A 140 21.56 6.58 10.32
N GLY A 141 21.72 6.80 9.02
CA GLY A 141 22.90 6.46 8.23
C GLY A 141 22.92 5.04 7.66
N LEU A 142 21.82 4.31 7.63
CA LEU A 142 21.75 3.03 6.92
C LEU A 142 21.54 3.27 5.42
N PRO A 143 22.20 2.51 4.52
CA PRO A 143 22.02 2.61 3.08
C PRO A 143 20.72 1.88 2.67
N VAL A 144 19.60 2.61 2.62
CA VAL A 144 18.28 2.05 2.31
C VAL A 144 17.68 2.74 1.10
N LEU A 145 17.02 1.96 0.23
CA LEU A 145 16.13 2.41 -0.85
C LEU A 145 14.70 1.94 -0.55
N GLY A 146 13.72 2.76 -0.92
CA GLY A 146 12.31 2.37 -0.90
C GLY A 146 11.83 1.88 -2.27
N VAL A 147 10.80 1.02 -2.29
CA VAL A 147 10.01 0.73 -3.50
C VAL A 147 8.53 0.79 -3.14
N PRO A 148 7.73 1.64 -3.82
CA PRO A 148 6.36 1.91 -3.44
C PRO A 148 5.44 0.72 -3.75
N LYS A 149 4.85 0.15 -2.73
CA LYS A 149 3.94 -0.97 -2.79
C LYS A 149 2.76 -0.75 -1.86
N THR A 150 1.59 -0.50 -2.40
CA THR A 150 0.32 -0.47 -1.66
C THR A 150 -0.84 -0.64 -2.62
N ILE A 151 -1.93 -1.26 -2.17
CA ILE A 151 -3.18 -1.29 -2.95
C ILE A 151 -3.95 0.02 -2.79
N ASP A 152 -3.69 0.80 -1.75
CA ASP A 152 -4.45 2.02 -1.43
C ASP A 152 -4.04 3.23 -2.28
N ASN A 153 -2.93 3.13 -3.04
CA ASN A 153 -2.39 4.19 -3.92
C ASN A 153 -2.17 5.53 -3.21
N ASP A 154 -1.82 5.47 -1.94
CA ASP A 154 -1.77 6.57 -0.98
C ASP A 154 -0.37 7.10 -0.68
N LEU A 155 0.67 6.62 -1.39
CA LEU A 155 2.04 7.11 -1.23
C LEU A 155 2.28 8.38 -2.05
N GLY A 156 2.89 9.37 -1.42
CA GLY A 156 3.33 10.60 -2.07
C GLY A 156 4.41 10.34 -3.12
N GLY A 157 4.67 11.36 -3.95
CA GLY A 157 5.78 11.31 -4.90
C GLY A 157 5.62 10.37 -6.09
N THR A 158 4.56 9.57 -6.19
CA THR A 158 4.30 8.66 -7.32
C THR A 158 2.87 8.76 -7.81
N ASP A 159 2.66 8.64 -9.12
CA ASP A 159 1.32 8.68 -9.72
C ASP A 159 0.55 7.37 -9.48
N ALA A 160 1.26 6.25 -9.38
CA ALA A 160 0.66 4.96 -9.06
C ALA A 160 1.61 4.05 -8.28
N THR A 161 1.03 3.21 -7.43
CA THR A 161 1.71 2.13 -6.73
C THR A 161 1.28 0.79 -7.33
N PHE A 162 2.17 -0.20 -7.41
CA PHE A 162 1.74 -1.52 -7.86
C PHE A 162 0.93 -2.25 -6.77
N GLY A 163 -0.02 -3.03 -7.21
CA GLY A 163 -1.04 -3.69 -6.41
C GLY A 163 -2.39 -2.98 -6.48
N PHE A 164 -2.40 -1.68 -6.74
CA PHE A 164 -3.60 -0.87 -6.85
C PHE A 164 -4.48 -1.27 -8.04
N ASP A 165 -3.91 -1.36 -9.24
CA ASP A 165 -4.65 -1.72 -10.45
C ASP A 165 -5.33 -3.09 -10.32
N THR A 166 -4.64 -4.05 -9.72
CA THR A 166 -5.23 -5.37 -9.44
C THR A 166 -6.35 -5.28 -8.41
N ALA A 167 -6.20 -4.49 -7.34
CA ALA A 167 -7.24 -4.32 -6.34
C ALA A 167 -8.50 -3.67 -6.94
N VAL A 168 -8.33 -2.64 -7.78
CA VAL A 168 -9.43 -2.02 -8.54
C VAL A 168 -10.10 -3.03 -9.46
N HIS A 169 -9.31 -3.83 -10.20
CA HIS A 169 -9.83 -4.86 -11.09
C HIS A 169 -10.69 -5.90 -10.35
N VAL A 170 -10.19 -6.41 -9.21
CA VAL A 170 -10.94 -7.37 -8.36
C VAL A 170 -12.24 -6.76 -7.84
N ALA A 171 -12.20 -5.50 -7.39
CA ALA A 171 -13.38 -4.81 -6.91
C ALA A 171 -14.39 -4.57 -8.04
N THR A 172 -13.94 -4.16 -9.23
CA THR A 172 -14.77 -3.96 -10.42
C THR A 172 -15.44 -5.28 -10.86
N GLU A 173 -14.69 -6.38 -10.93
CA GLU A 173 -15.29 -7.70 -11.24
C GLU A 173 -16.38 -8.11 -10.23
N ALA A 174 -16.18 -7.80 -8.94
CA ALA A 174 -17.19 -8.08 -7.93
C ALA A 174 -18.45 -7.22 -8.13
N ILE A 175 -18.29 -5.92 -8.44
CA ILE A 175 -19.38 -5.00 -8.73
C ILE A 175 -20.18 -5.48 -9.97
N ASP A 176 -19.49 -5.83 -11.06
CA ASP A 176 -20.11 -6.33 -12.29
C ASP A 176 -21.00 -7.57 -12.03
N ARG A 177 -20.53 -8.50 -11.18
CA ARG A 177 -21.32 -9.68 -10.79
C ARG A 177 -22.55 -9.30 -9.97
N LEU A 178 -22.44 -8.29 -9.13
CA LEU A 178 -23.52 -7.82 -8.28
C LEU A 178 -24.60 -7.06 -9.06
N HIS A 179 -24.30 -6.40 -10.17
CA HIS A 179 -25.27 -5.71 -11.01
C HIS A 179 -26.44 -6.60 -11.42
N THR A 180 -26.13 -7.79 -11.95
CA THR A 180 -27.18 -8.73 -12.41
C THR A 180 -28.05 -9.23 -11.26
N THR A 181 -27.49 -9.39 -10.06
CA THR A 181 -28.23 -9.76 -8.86
C THR A 181 -29.08 -8.61 -8.35
N ALA A 182 -28.53 -7.40 -8.32
CA ALA A 182 -29.24 -6.18 -7.92
C ALA A 182 -30.47 -5.94 -8.78
N GLU A 183 -30.32 -6.03 -10.10
CA GLU A 183 -31.39 -5.88 -11.09
C GLU A 183 -32.46 -6.97 -10.93
N SER A 184 -32.05 -8.24 -10.79
CA SER A 184 -32.99 -9.37 -10.69
C SER A 184 -33.89 -9.31 -9.45
N HIS A 185 -33.41 -8.68 -8.38
CA HIS A 185 -34.12 -8.61 -7.10
C HIS A 185 -34.63 -7.20 -6.74
N ASN A 186 -34.38 -6.19 -7.58
CA ASN A 186 -34.71 -4.79 -7.31
C ASN A 186 -34.14 -4.31 -5.96
N ARG A 187 -32.88 -4.63 -5.67
CA ARG A 187 -32.22 -4.37 -4.39
C ARG A 187 -31.18 -3.27 -4.48
N ILE A 188 -30.89 -2.68 -3.33
CA ILE A 188 -29.71 -1.85 -3.14
C ILE A 188 -28.57 -2.74 -2.69
N LEU A 189 -27.47 -2.80 -3.47
CA LEU A 189 -26.30 -3.56 -3.09
C LEU A 189 -25.18 -2.59 -2.70
N ILE A 190 -24.65 -2.79 -1.50
CA ILE A 190 -23.56 -2.01 -0.94
C ILE A 190 -22.31 -2.87 -1.03
N VAL A 191 -21.26 -2.33 -1.64
CA VAL A 191 -19.96 -2.99 -1.79
C VAL A 191 -18.94 -2.25 -0.95
N GLU A 192 -18.54 -2.86 0.18
CA GLU A 192 -17.47 -2.32 1.00
C GLU A 192 -16.12 -2.78 0.47
N VAL A 193 -15.26 -1.80 0.11
CA VAL A 193 -13.92 -2.01 -0.42
C VAL A 193 -12.87 -1.49 0.57
N MET A 194 -11.62 -1.95 0.41
CA MET A 194 -10.50 -1.43 1.18
C MET A 194 -10.23 0.03 0.81
N GLY A 195 -9.55 0.74 1.69
CA GLY A 195 -9.25 2.18 1.59
C GLY A 195 -9.45 2.83 2.94
N ARG A 196 -8.37 2.93 3.73
CA ARG A 196 -8.41 3.43 5.10
C ARG A 196 -8.45 4.96 5.15
N HIS A 197 -7.46 5.58 4.53
CA HIS A 197 -7.25 7.03 4.54
C HIS A 197 -7.44 7.64 3.16
N ALA A 198 -7.46 6.81 2.11
CA ALA A 198 -7.63 7.22 0.74
C ALA A 198 -8.69 6.36 0.04
N GLY A 199 -9.59 7.00 -0.67
CA GLY A 199 -10.73 6.38 -1.34
C GLY A 199 -10.47 5.95 -2.78
N TRP A 200 -9.22 5.82 -3.19
CA TRP A 200 -8.85 5.51 -4.58
C TRP A 200 -9.48 4.23 -5.12
N ILE A 201 -9.50 3.14 -4.33
CA ILE A 201 -10.10 1.87 -4.77
C ILE A 201 -11.60 2.06 -4.96
N ALA A 202 -12.29 2.72 -4.00
CA ALA A 202 -13.73 2.96 -4.09
C ALA A 202 -14.08 3.82 -5.30
N LEU A 203 -13.32 4.92 -5.53
CA LEU A 203 -13.53 5.83 -6.63
C LEU A 203 -13.36 5.11 -7.98
N HIS A 204 -12.21 4.46 -8.18
CA HIS A 204 -11.90 3.83 -9.46
C HIS A 204 -12.78 2.62 -9.76
N SER A 205 -12.99 1.74 -8.77
CA SER A 205 -13.85 0.56 -8.98
C SER A 205 -15.33 0.93 -9.06
N GLY A 206 -15.76 1.97 -8.33
CA GLY A 206 -17.12 2.48 -8.43
C GLY A 206 -17.42 3.11 -9.78
N LEU A 207 -16.51 3.94 -10.31
CA LEU A 207 -16.63 4.51 -11.65
C LEU A 207 -16.61 3.42 -12.73
N ALA A 208 -15.63 2.51 -12.66
CA ALA A 208 -15.48 1.43 -13.64
C ALA A 208 -16.65 0.45 -13.61
N GLY A 209 -17.19 0.16 -12.42
CA GLY A 209 -18.31 -0.76 -12.21
C GLY A 209 -19.68 -0.08 -12.29
N GLY A 210 -19.77 1.22 -12.61
CA GLY A 210 -21.05 1.92 -12.77
C GLY A 210 -21.85 2.06 -11.49
N ALA A 211 -21.17 2.35 -10.37
CA ALA A 211 -21.84 2.61 -9.09
C ALA A 211 -22.68 3.88 -9.15
N ASP A 212 -23.84 3.85 -8.49
CA ASP A 212 -24.77 4.96 -8.41
C ASP A 212 -24.43 5.96 -7.28
N VAL A 213 -23.67 5.49 -6.30
CA VAL A 213 -23.10 6.28 -5.20
C VAL A 213 -21.73 5.72 -4.84
N ILE A 214 -20.76 6.62 -4.64
CA ILE A 214 -19.42 6.27 -4.20
C ILE A 214 -19.10 7.09 -2.94
N LEU A 215 -18.67 6.41 -1.86
CA LEU A 215 -18.39 7.04 -0.57
C LEU A 215 -16.91 6.80 -0.21
N ILE A 216 -16.19 7.90 0.04
CA ILE A 216 -14.74 7.89 0.29
C ILE A 216 -14.39 8.58 1.62
N PRO A 217 -13.23 8.26 2.24
CA PRO A 217 -12.82 8.88 3.51
C PRO A 217 -12.65 10.39 3.42
N GLU A 218 -12.17 10.90 2.29
CA GLU A 218 -11.84 12.31 2.08
C GLU A 218 -13.07 13.21 2.08
N ARG A 219 -14.25 12.65 1.83
CA ARG A 219 -15.50 13.39 1.77
C ARG A 219 -16.54 12.78 2.70
N PRO A 220 -16.73 13.34 3.91
CA PRO A 220 -17.79 12.91 4.82
C PRO A 220 -19.17 12.98 4.13
N PHE A 221 -19.94 11.89 4.20
CA PHE A 221 -21.22 11.77 3.50
C PHE A 221 -22.41 12.03 4.42
N ASP A 222 -23.47 12.63 3.88
CA ASP A 222 -24.78 12.72 4.52
C ASP A 222 -25.66 11.53 4.10
N ILE A 223 -26.05 10.67 5.04
CA ILE A 223 -26.89 9.52 4.77
C ILE A 223 -28.27 9.91 4.19
N ALA A 224 -28.79 11.08 4.54
CA ALA A 224 -30.03 11.58 3.95
C ALA A 224 -29.87 11.90 2.46
N GLU A 225 -28.69 12.43 2.05
CA GLU A 225 -28.39 12.63 0.63
C GLU A 225 -28.28 11.31 -0.12
N VAL A 226 -27.58 10.32 0.44
CA VAL A 226 -27.48 8.97 -0.14
C VAL A 226 -28.87 8.38 -0.37
N CYS A 227 -29.78 8.46 0.63
CA CYS A 227 -31.15 7.99 0.49
C CYS A 227 -31.93 8.76 -0.61
N ARG A 228 -31.78 10.09 -0.69
CA ARG A 228 -32.40 10.92 -1.75
C ARG A 228 -31.95 10.54 -3.16
N LEU A 229 -30.66 10.23 -3.33
CA LEU A 229 -30.12 9.75 -4.61
C LEU A 229 -30.79 8.44 -5.02
N ILE A 230 -30.90 7.49 -4.10
CA ILE A 230 -31.53 6.18 -4.32
C ILE A 230 -33.03 6.34 -4.64
N GLU A 231 -33.78 7.12 -3.84
CA GLU A 231 -35.21 7.38 -4.05
C GLU A 231 -35.46 8.05 -5.41
N ARG A 232 -34.60 9.00 -5.81
CA ARG A 232 -34.70 9.67 -7.11
C ARG A 232 -34.54 8.68 -8.27
N ARG A 233 -33.65 7.70 -8.15
CA ARG A 233 -33.51 6.62 -9.13
C ARG A 233 -34.77 5.75 -9.21
N HIS A 234 -35.30 5.34 -8.06
CA HIS A 234 -36.52 4.56 -7.99
C HIS A 234 -37.72 5.30 -8.64
N ALA A 235 -37.85 6.61 -8.39
CA ALA A 235 -38.87 7.44 -9.00
C ALA A 235 -38.76 7.54 -10.54
N ARG A 236 -37.55 7.31 -11.10
CA ARG A 236 -37.31 7.24 -12.53
C ARG A 236 -37.43 5.84 -13.13
N GLY A 237 -37.92 4.86 -12.35
CA GLY A 237 -38.08 3.47 -12.78
C GLY A 237 -36.81 2.64 -12.76
N ARG A 238 -35.77 3.08 -12.03
CA ARG A 238 -34.54 2.34 -11.77
C ARG A 238 -34.60 1.72 -10.40
N TYR A 239 -35.04 0.48 -10.28
CA TYR A 239 -35.40 -0.15 -9.01
C TYR A 239 -34.26 -0.83 -8.26
N PHE A 240 -33.04 -0.78 -8.78
CA PHE A 240 -31.83 -1.23 -8.08
C PHE A 240 -30.80 -0.12 -8.02
N SER A 241 -29.89 -0.21 -7.06
CA SER A 241 -28.74 0.70 -6.96
C SER A 241 -27.50 -0.03 -6.43
N ILE A 242 -26.34 0.39 -6.90
CA ILE A 242 -25.03 -0.03 -6.41
C ILE A 242 -24.39 1.12 -5.64
N VAL A 243 -24.07 0.88 -4.38
CA VAL A 243 -23.34 1.81 -3.53
C VAL A 243 -21.95 1.23 -3.25
N VAL A 244 -20.89 1.91 -3.65
CA VAL A 244 -19.53 1.51 -3.33
C VAL A 244 -19.02 2.39 -2.18
N VAL A 245 -18.50 1.77 -1.12
CA VAL A 245 -18.03 2.48 0.07
C VAL A 245 -16.63 2.00 0.48
N ALA A 246 -15.71 2.93 0.65
CA ALA A 246 -14.40 2.62 1.25
C ALA A 246 -14.58 2.32 2.75
N GLU A 247 -13.86 1.32 3.29
CA GLU A 247 -13.93 0.93 4.70
C GLU A 247 -13.65 2.08 5.69
N GLY A 248 -12.91 3.10 5.23
CA GLY A 248 -12.58 4.31 5.98
C GLY A 248 -13.54 5.48 5.78
N ALA A 249 -14.60 5.32 4.97
CA ALA A 249 -15.57 6.39 4.76
C ALA A 249 -16.30 6.73 6.07
N VAL A 250 -16.51 8.03 6.31
CA VAL A 250 -17.11 8.54 7.53
C VAL A 250 -18.40 9.31 7.23
N PRO A 251 -19.47 9.13 8.02
CA PRO A 251 -20.64 9.98 7.91
C PRO A 251 -20.35 11.40 8.39
N ALA A 252 -21.02 12.39 7.82
CA ALA A 252 -21.02 13.75 8.33
C ALA A 252 -21.59 13.78 9.76
N GLU A 253 -21.08 14.69 10.59
CA GLU A 253 -21.44 14.79 12.00
C GLU A 253 -22.97 14.90 12.20
N GLY A 254 -23.50 14.05 13.09
CA GLY A 254 -24.93 14.03 13.43
C GLY A 254 -25.84 13.38 12.40
N THR A 255 -25.36 12.90 11.26
CA THR A 255 -26.19 12.28 10.21
C THR A 255 -26.40 10.80 10.40
N MET A 256 -25.45 10.10 11.03
CA MET A 256 -25.48 8.69 11.35
C MET A 256 -24.66 8.42 12.62
N GLU A 257 -25.06 7.44 13.45
CA GLU A 257 -24.24 7.08 14.62
C GLU A 257 -22.91 6.46 14.19
N VAL A 258 -21.82 7.02 14.70
CA VAL A 258 -20.48 6.45 14.57
C VAL A 258 -20.22 5.57 15.78
N LEU A 259 -20.08 4.25 15.60
CA LEU A 259 -19.61 3.43 16.71
C LEU A 259 -18.14 3.78 16.96
N ALA A 260 -17.90 4.37 18.12
CA ALA A 260 -16.55 4.58 18.62
C ALA A 260 -15.88 3.23 18.90
N GLU A 261 -14.57 3.19 18.60
CA GLU A 261 -13.56 2.28 19.13
C GLU A 261 -13.59 0.83 18.60
N GLY A 262 -12.87 0.65 17.48
CA GLY A 262 -12.29 -0.64 17.11
C GLY A 262 -11.01 -0.92 17.88
N GLN A 263 -10.66 -2.20 18.06
CA GLN A 263 -9.34 -2.61 18.54
C GLN A 263 -8.26 -2.05 17.61
N THR A 264 -7.18 -1.50 18.17
CA THR A 264 -6.02 -1.04 17.40
C THR A 264 -5.12 -2.22 17.04
N ASP A 265 -4.47 -2.13 15.88
CA ASP A 265 -3.41 -3.06 15.47
C ASP A 265 -2.04 -2.65 16.06
N GLU A 266 -0.99 -3.42 15.77
CA GLU A 266 0.37 -3.19 16.28
C GLU A 266 0.98 -1.85 15.85
N PHE A 267 0.46 -1.21 14.81
CA PHE A 267 0.86 0.13 14.36
C PHE A 267 0.04 1.24 15.02
N GLY A 268 -1.01 0.89 15.79
CA GLY A 268 -1.91 1.85 16.44
C GLY A 268 -3.09 2.24 15.54
N HIS A 269 -3.29 1.56 14.42
CA HIS A 269 -4.42 1.80 13.53
C HIS A 269 -5.68 1.11 14.05
N VAL A 270 -6.78 1.84 14.11
CA VAL A 270 -8.10 1.30 14.44
C VAL A 270 -8.49 0.25 13.38
N ARG A 271 -8.99 -0.91 13.81
CA ARG A 271 -9.59 -1.88 12.89
C ARG A 271 -10.85 -1.27 12.29
N LEU A 272 -10.81 -1.02 10.98
CA LEU A 272 -11.93 -0.52 10.20
C LEU A 272 -12.81 -1.68 9.72
N GLY A 273 -14.02 -1.36 9.28
CA GLY A 273 -14.98 -2.28 8.71
C GLY A 273 -16.37 -2.13 9.34
N GLY A 274 -17.37 -2.60 8.61
CA GLY A 274 -18.75 -2.54 9.06
C GLY A 274 -19.50 -1.25 8.71
N ILE A 275 -18.86 -0.33 7.96
CA ILE A 275 -19.57 0.84 7.43
C ILE A 275 -20.67 0.41 6.45
N GLY A 276 -20.41 -0.61 5.63
CA GLY A 276 -21.40 -1.18 4.72
C GLY A 276 -22.63 -1.70 5.42
N GLN A 277 -22.48 -2.49 6.51
CA GLN A 277 -23.63 -2.99 7.28
C GLN A 277 -24.40 -1.89 7.99
N ARG A 278 -23.75 -0.78 8.33
CA ARG A 278 -24.46 0.38 8.90
C ARG A 278 -25.27 1.09 7.83
N LEU A 279 -24.68 1.33 6.67
CA LEU A 279 -25.36 1.90 5.51
C LEU A 279 -26.57 1.04 5.14
N GLU A 280 -26.45 -0.29 5.15
CA GLU A 280 -27.56 -1.22 4.89
C GLU A 280 -28.76 -0.92 5.81
N ARG A 281 -28.53 -0.88 7.13
CA ARG A 281 -29.61 -0.62 8.12
C ARG A 281 -30.22 0.77 7.97
N GLU A 282 -29.37 1.79 7.77
CA GLU A 282 -29.83 3.18 7.62
C GLU A 282 -30.65 3.37 6.34
N ILE A 283 -30.21 2.80 5.23
CA ILE A 283 -30.90 2.87 3.94
C ILE A 283 -32.24 2.13 4.05
N GLU A 284 -32.27 0.90 4.58
CA GLU A 284 -33.52 0.14 4.76
C GLU A 284 -34.50 0.89 5.66
N SER A 285 -34.03 1.45 6.79
CA SER A 285 -34.89 2.14 7.74
C SER A 285 -35.48 3.45 7.20
N ARG A 286 -34.74 4.17 6.36
CA ARG A 286 -35.17 5.49 5.84
C ARG A 286 -35.95 5.40 4.55
N THR A 287 -35.64 4.44 3.69
CA THR A 287 -36.25 4.33 2.35
C THR A 287 -37.28 3.21 2.24
N GLY A 288 -37.22 2.22 3.12
CA GLY A 288 -38.05 1.00 3.04
C GLY A 288 -37.62 0.04 1.92
N PHE A 289 -36.50 0.33 1.20
CA PHE A 289 -35.99 -0.54 0.16
C PHE A 289 -35.06 -1.60 0.75
N GLU A 290 -35.10 -2.82 0.23
CA GLU A 290 -34.22 -3.89 0.68
C GLU A 290 -32.79 -3.62 0.24
N ALA A 291 -31.86 -3.60 1.20
CA ALA A 291 -30.43 -3.42 0.96
C ALA A 291 -29.63 -4.64 1.43
N ARG A 292 -28.48 -4.90 0.81
CA ARG A 292 -27.56 -5.97 1.21
C ARG A 292 -26.13 -5.52 1.04
N THR A 293 -25.28 -5.91 1.97
CA THR A 293 -23.87 -5.56 1.97
C THR A 293 -22.99 -6.74 1.57
N THR A 294 -22.03 -6.47 0.72
CA THR A 294 -20.91 -7.36 0.39
C THR A 294 -19.62 -6.69 0.81
N VAL A 295 -18.89 -7.29 1.74
CA VAL A 295 -17.56 -6.81 2.16
C VAL A 295 -16.50 -7.61 1.39
N LEU A 296 -15.73 -6.94 0.53
CA LEU A 296 -14.70 -7.62 -0.28
C LEU A 296 -13.47 -7.99 0.56
N GLY A 297 -13.05 -7.10 1.46
CA GLY A 297 -11.94 -7.39 2.36
C GLY A 297 -10.68 -7.88 1.64
N TYR A 298 -10.06 -8.92 2.17
CA TYR A 298 -8.75 -9.44 1.72
C TYR A 298 -8.72 -10.03 0.30
N VAL A 299 -9.86 -10.30 -0.35
CA VAL A 299 -9.84 -10.77 -1.76
C VAL A 299 -9.20 -9.74 -2.69
N GLN A 300 -9.24 -8.46 -2.33
CA GLN A 300 -8.60 -7.37 -3.07
C GLN A 300 -7.06 -7.40 -3.00
N ARG A 301 -6.48 -8.07 -2.00
CA ARG A 301 -5.03 -8.23 -1.83
C ARG A 301 -4.46 -9.46 -2.54
N GLY A 302 -5.33 -10.38 -2.94
CA GLY A 302 -4.94 -11.69 -3.48
C GLY A 302 -4.96 -11.76 -5.00
N GLY A 303 -4.61 -12.92 -5.49
CA GLY A 303 -4.72 -13.27 -6.90
C GLY A 303 -3.51 -12.90 -7.75
N THR A 304 -3.66 -13.13 -9.02
CA THR A 304 -2.64 -12.88 -10.05
C THR A 304 -2.59 -11.38 -10.38
N PRO A 305 -1.42 -10.72 -10.34
CA PRO A 305 -1.32 -9.31 -10.71
C PRO A 305 -1.73 -9.06 -12.16
N THR A 306 -2.41 -7.95 -12.41
CA THR A 306 -2.72 -7.47 -13.76
C THR A 306 -1.45 -7.23 -14.58
N ALA A 307 -1.59 -7.06 -15.87
CA ALA A 307 -0.45 -6.71 -16.74
C ALA A 307 0.18 -5.37 -16.32
N PHE A 308 -0.64 -4.39 -15.89
CA PHE A 308 -0.15 -3.10 -15.44
C PHE A 308 0.74 -3.26 -14.20
N ASP A 309 0.26 -3.92 -13.16
CA ASP A 309 1.01 -4.12 -11.91
C ASP A 309 2.29 -4.93 -12.13
N ARG A 310 2.27 -5.97 -12.99
CA ARG A 310 3.50 -6.72 -13.34
C ARG A 310 4.55 -5.83 -14.00
N VAL A 311 4.14 -4.98 -14.94
CA VAL A 311 5.05 -4.09 -15.68
C VAL A 311 5.56 -2.99 -14.75
N LEU A 312 4.68 -2.35 -13.98
CA LEU A 312 5.07 -1.29 -13.04
C LEU A 312 6.04 -1.82 -11.97
N ALA A 313 5.69 -2.93 -11.30
CA ALA A 313 6.55 -3.56 -10.30
C ALA A 313 7.92 -3.96 -10.88
N THR A 314 7.93 -4.50 -12.11
CA THR A 314 9.19 -4.82 -12.80
C THR A 314 10.03 -3.57 -13.02
N ARG A 315 9.45 -2.49 -13.55
CA ARG A 315 10.17 -1.22 -13.83
C ARG A 315 10.72 -0.59 -12.56
N LEU A 316 9.93 -0.57 -11.47
CA LEU A 316 10.36 -0.05 -10.17
C LEU A 316 11.52 -0.88 -9.60
N GLY A 317 11.43 -2.21 -9.68
CA GLY A 317 12.52 -3.10 -9.25
C GLY A 317 13.82 -2.91 -10.02
N LEU A 318 13.73 -2.74 -11.36
CA LEU A 318 14.89 -2.46 -12.20
C LEU A 318 15.56 -1.12 -11.81
N ALA A 319 14.75 -0.07 -11.60
CA ALA A 319 15.25 1.25 -11.22
C ALA A 319 15.85 1.27 -9.80
N ALA A 320 15.30 0.47 -8.87
CA ALA A 320 15.87 0.33 -7.53
C ALA A 320 17.29 -0.29 -7.57
N VAL A 321 17.51 -1.28 -8.45
CA VAL A 321 18.86 -1.87 -8.64
C VAL A 321 19.82 -0.86 -9.24
N ASP A 322 19.38 -0.06 -10.23
CA ASP A 322 20.23 1.01 -10.80
C ASP A 322 20.63 2.00 -9.72
N ALA A 323 19.67 2.48 -8.93
CA ALA A 323 19.91 3.41 -7.84
C ALA A 323 20.89 2.83 -6.80
N ALA A 324 20.76 1.53 -6.45
CA ALA A 324 21.67 0.85 -5.55
C ALA A 324 23.10 0.75 -6.13
N THR A 325 23.22 0.43 -7.41
CA THR A 325 24.50 0.35 -8.13
C THR A 325 25.20 1.72 -8.18
N GLU A 326 24.42 2.80 -8.32
CA GLU A 326 24.87 4.19 -8.29
C GLU A 326 25.03 4.75 -6.87
N LEU A 327 24.83 3.94 -5.83
CA LEU A 327 24.88 4.31 -4.41
C LEU A 327 23.92 5.47 -4.03
N ARG A 328 22.78 5.57 -4.71
CA ARG A 328 21.78 6.62 -4.51
C ARG A 328 20.79 6.23 -3.41
N TRP A 329 21.30 6.08 -2.20
CA TRP A 329 20.50 5.72 -1.02
C TRP A 329 19.53 6.84 -0.61
N GLY A 330 18.51 6.51 0.16
CA GLY A 330 17.47 7.45 0.59
C GLY A 330 16.48 7.84 -0.50
N MET A 331 16.49 7.12 -1.63
CA MET A 331 15.62 7.40 -2.78
C MET A 331 14.58 6.31 -2.95
N MET A 332 13.53 6.64 -3.70
CA MET A 332 12.45 5.75 -4.10
C MET A 332 12.20 5.91 -5.60
N PRO A 333 12.22 4.84 -6.41
CA PRO A 333 11.75 4.90 -7.79
C PRO A 333 10.23 5.11 -7.80
N ALA A 334 9.77 6.09 -8.56
CA ALA A 334 8.39 6.54 -8.63
C ALA A 334 7.91 6.60 -10.08
N LEU A 335 6.64 6.31 -10.33
CA LEU A 335 6.01 6.56 -11.61
C LEU A 335 5.64 8.06 -11.71
N ARG A 336 6.10 8.72 -12.77
CA ARG A 336 5.73 10.10 -13.12
C ARG A 336 5.30 10.13 -14.59
N GLY A 337 4.02 10.27 -14.84
CA GLY A 337 3.45 10.06 -16.18
C GLY A 337 3.75 8.67 -16.71
N THR A 338 4.64 8.57 -17.68
CA THR A 338 5.07 7.29 -18.26
C THR A 338 6.49 6.87 -17.88
N ARG A 339 7.21 7.66 -17.07
CA ARG A 339 8.61 7.44 -16.72
C ARG A 339 8.76 6.98 -15.28
N ILE A 340 9.86 6.27 -15.00
CA ILE A 340 10.30 6.03 -13.63
C ILE A 340 11.39 7.04 -13.31
N GLU A 341 11.18 7.79 -12.25
CA GLU A 341 12.10 8.80 -11.73
C GLU A 341 12.45 8.47 -10.28
N LEU A 342 13.59 8.95 -9.81
CA LEU A 342 13.95 8.79 -8.39
C LEU A 342 13.51 10.02 -7.62
N VAL A 343 12.76 9.81 -6.55
CA VAL A 343 12.34 10.85 -5.60
C VAL A 343 12.96 10.59 -4.22
N PRO A 344 13.19 11.60 -3.39
CA PRO A 344 13.61 11.37 -2.00
C PRO A 344 12.57 10.52 -1.26
N LEU A 345 13.04 9.53 -0.52
CA LEU A 345 12.16 8.63 0.23
C LEU A 345 11.38 9.40 1.32
N ALA A 346 12.03 10.39 1.93
CA ALA A 346 11.40 11.27 2.93
C ALA A 346 10.18 12.00 2.35
N ASP A 347 10.27 12.52 1.12
CA ASP A 347 9.17 13.24 0.47
C ASP A 347 7.99 12.30 0.15
N ALA A 348 8.30 11.03 -0.18
CA ALA A 348 7.29 10.04 -0.52
C ALA A 348 6.41 9.61 0.67
N VAL A 349 6.93 9.75 1.90
CA VAL A 349 6.23 9.36 3.14
C VAL A 349 5.81 10.56 3.99
N ALA A 350 6.10 11.79 3.54
CA ALA A 350 5.78 13.01 4.29
C ALA A 350 4.28 13.27 4.38
N GLU A 351 3.56 13.02 3.29
CA GLU A 351 2.13 13.23 3.19
C GLU A 351 1.46 12.09 2.41
N LEU A 352 0.27 11.69 2.87
CA LEU A 352 -0.55 10.72 2.15
C LEU A 352 -1.15 11.35 0.88
N ARG A 353 -1.13 10.58 -0.20
CA ARG A 353 -1.80 10.93 -1.44
C ARG A 353 -3.26 10.53 -1.36
N THR A 354 -4.13 11.49 -1.14
CA THR A 354 -5.58 11.30 -1.09
C THR A 354 -6.24 11.61 -2.44
N VAL A 355 -7.51 11.27 -2.59
CA VAL A 355 -8.31 11.57 -3.78
C VAL A 355 -8.53 13.07 -3.87
N PRO A 356 -8.11 13.72 -4.99
CA PRO A 356 -8.38 15.15 -5.21
C PRO A 356 -9.89 15.41 -5.31
N PRO A 357 -10.36 16.58 -4.84
CA PRO A 357 -11.78 16.95 -4.96
C PRO A 357 -12.32 16.88 -6.39
N GLU A 358 -11.53 17.31 -7.37
CA GLU A 358 -11.89 17.32 -8.79
C GLU A 358 -12.14 15.90 -9.36
N ASP A 359 -11.39 14.90 -8.91
CA ASP A 359 -11.58 13.52 -9.34
C ASP A 359 -12.88 12.94 -8.77
N TYR A 360 -13.21 13.29 -7.52
CA TYR A 360 -14.47 12.88 -6.91
C TYR A 360 -15.67 13.61 -7.54
N GLU A 361 -15.59 14.92 -7.79
CA GLU A 361 -16.62 15.73 -8.45
C GLU A 361 -16.93 15.19 -9.86
N ALA A 362 -15.92 14.70 -10.57
CA ALA A 362 -16.13 14.04 -11.86
C ALA A 362 -16.98 12.76 -11.73
N ALA A 363 -16.84 12.02 -10.63
CA ALA A 363 -17.67 10.82 -10.35
C ALA A 363 -19.09 11.20 -9.94
N GLU A 364 -19.30 12.29 -9.21
CA GLU A 364 -20.63 12.74 -8.77
C GLU A 364 -21.61 13.02 -9.94
N VAL A 365 -21.10 13.30 -11.15
CA VAL A 365 -21.92 13.44 -12.36
C VAL A 365 -22.79 12.22 -12.64
N PHE A 366 -22.35 11.03 -12.17
CA PHE A 366 -23.05 9.77 -12.39
C PHE A 366 -23.95 9.35 -11.23
N PHE A 367 -23.98 10.12 -10.13
CA PHE A 367 -24.76 9.77 -8.94
C PHE A 367 -26.26 10.01 -9.15
N GLY A 368 -27.10 9.02 -8.84
CA GLY A 368 -28.56 9.10 -8.84
C GLY A 368 -29.24 8.81 -10.19
#